data_37a147ccb32a729bc0dbdcc3c488bb85
#
_entry.id   37a147ccb32a729bc0dbdcc3c488bb85
#
_cell.length_a   1.000
_cell.length_b   1.000
_cell.length_c   1.000
_cell.angle_alpha   90.00
_cell.angle_beta   90.00
_cell.angle_gamma   90.00
#
_symmetry.space_group_name_H-M   'P 1'
#
loop_
_entity.id
_entity.type
_entity.pdbx_description
1 polymer ?
#
loop_
_entity_poly.entity_id
_entity_poly.type
_entity_poly.pdbx_seq_one_letter_code
_entity_poly.pdbx_strand_id
1 'polypeptide(L)'
;MIISASRRTDIPSFYSTWFLNRIREKYILVPNPFNPKQISRVKLTPDVVDCIVFWTKNPAPMLDKLNHLKDFKYHFQFTLNAYGKEIETNLPSFGQRIDTFKRLSDLIGKERVIWRYDPILTNKTYNTDFHKTTFFKIATQLKDHTEKCMISFIDYYKHIRPSLSSQNIHPLTLEEIREMAYSFRQSISSTPIQLNTCTRKVDLSAMGIPAGMCIDRELIERLTGYPISTQKDKNQRDVCRCIESIDIGTYDTCFNGCLYCYANTAEHKPLRNLQKHDPASPKLIGQVNDDDIIKDRAMYSLRRDPTLF
;
A
#
# COMPACT_ATOMS: atom_id res chain seq x y z
N MET A 1 16.68 -0.85 7.44
CA MET A 1 15.30 -1.21 7.85
C MET A 1 14.29 -0.65 6.87
N ILE A 2 13.19 -1.37 6.57
CA ILE A 2 12.13 -0.91 5.68
C ILE A 2 10.96 -0.34 6.49
N ILE A 3 10.47 0.83 6.09
CA ILE A 3 9.29 1.47 6.70
C ILE A 3 8.08 1.29 5.78
N SER A 4 6.99 0.75 6.31
CA SER A 4 5.68 0.68 5.63
C SER A 4 4.80 1.85 6.09
N ALA A 5 4.53 2.80 5.19
CA ALA A 5 3.78 4.03 5.46
C ALA A 5 2.46 4.10 4.65
N SER A 6 1.44 3.38 4.90
CA SER A 6 1.18 2.26 5.80
C SER A 6 0.12 1.33 5.17
N ARG A 7 0.07 0.05 5.58
CA ARG A 7 -1.04 -0.85 5.20
C ARG A 7 -2.32 -0.62 6.04
N ARG A 8 -2.25 0.22 7.09
CA ARG A 8 -3.34 0.45 8.05
C ARG A 8 -4.09 1.76 7.78
N THR A 9 -3.46 2.68 7.04
CA THR A 9 -4.04 3.98 6.68
C THR A 9 -3.37 4.53 5.43
N ASP A 10 -3.97 5.55 4.81
CA ASP A 10 -3.41 6.25 3.65
C ASP A 10 -2.68 7.52 4.12
N ILE A 11 -1.41 7.36 4.51
CA ILE A 11 -0.57 8.48 4.98
C ILE A 11 -0.40 9.56 3.91
N PRO A 12 -0.10 9.25 2.65
CA PRO A 12 0.00 10.25 1.59
C PRO A 12 -1.26 11.10 1.42
N SER A 13 -2.45 10.49 1.52
CA SER A 13 -3.72 11.19 1.34
C SER A 13 -4.06 12.11 2.51
N PHE A 14 -3.88 11.65 3.75
CA PHE A 14 -4.48 12.32 4.91
C PHE A 14 -3.48 12.84 5.94
N TYR A 15 -2.28 12.30 5.96
CA TYR A 15 -1.31 12.53 7.03
C TYR A 15 0.07 12.94 6.51
N SER A 16 0.16 13.45 5.28
CA SER A 16 1.43 13.82 4.66
C SER A 16 2.19 14.88 5.46
N THR A 17 1.49 15.89 6.01
CA THR A 17 2.11 16.95 6.84
C THR A 17 2.67 16.36 8.13
N TRP A 18 1.91 15.52 8.83
CA TRP A 18 2.37 14.83 10.03
C TRP A 18 3.61 13.97 9.71
N PHE A 19 3.58 13.17 8.66
CA PHE A 19 4.69 12.32 8.28
C PHE A 19 5.98 13.12 8.04
N LEU A 20 5.88 14.25 7.35
CA LEU A 20 7.05 15.12 7.12
C LEU A 20 7.55 15.79 8.39
N ASN A 21 6.69 16.11 9.34
CA ASN A 21 7.11 16.55 10.66
C ASN A 21 7.90 15.45 11.37
N ARG A 22 7.46 14.18 11.27
CA ARG A 22 8.20 13.04 11.84
C ARG A 22 9.55 12.81 11.16
N ILE A 23 9.65 13.02 9.84
CA ILE A 23 10.93 13.01 9.12
C ILE A 23 11.91 14.08 9.67
N ARG A 24 11.43 15.31 9.89
CA ARG A 24 12.25 16.40 10.46
C ARG A 24 12.69 16.10 11.89
N GLU A 25 11.79 15.56 12.72
CA GLU A 25 12.06 15.16 14.11
C GLU A 25 12.84 13.84 14.22
N LYS A 26 13.04 13.13 13.08
CA LYS A 26 13.84 11.90 12.97
C LYS A 26 13.33 10.70 13.76
N TYR A 27 12.11 10.76 14.26
CA TYR A 27 11.45 9.62 14.92
C TYR A 27 9.93 9.70 14.89
N ILE A 28 9.33 8.56 15.16
CA ILE A 28 7.88 8.38 15.31
C ILE A 28 7.60 7.42 16.46
N LEU A 29 6.49 7.64 17.16
CA LEU A 29 5.98 6.74 18.17
C LEU A 29 4.84 5.90 17.62
N VAL A 30 5.05 4.58 17.57
CA VAL A 30 4.12 3.61 16.99
C VAL A 30 3.54 2.76 18.13
N PRO A 31 2.26 2.97 18.51
CA PRO A 31 1.59 2.13 19.48
C PRO A 31 1.42 0.69 18.97
N ASN A 32 1.57 -0.29 19.86
CA ASN A 32 1.23 -1.66 19.56
C ASN A 32 -0.30 -1.76 19.38
N PRO A 33 -0.79 -2.32 18.25
CA PRO A 33 -2.23 -2.38 17.95
C PRO A 33 -3.02 -3.25 18.94
N PHE A 34 -2.37 -4.16 19.66
CA PHE A 34 -2.99 -5.04 20.68
C PHE A 34 -2.86 -4.49 22.11
N ASN A 35 -1.88 -3.62 22.35
CA ASN A 35 -1.68 -2.97 23.64
C ASN A 35 -1.18 -1.53 23.39
N PRO A 36 -2.10 -0.54 23.26
CA PRO A 36 -1.75 0.84 22.88
C PRO A 36 -0.82 1.57 23.86
N LYS A 37 -0.71 1.10 25.10
CA LYS A 37 0.24 1.65 26.09
C LYS A 37 1.69 1.24 25.81
N GLN A 38 1.91 0.16 25.05
CA GLN A 38 3.23 -0.23 24.58
C GLN A 38 3.56 0.49 23.29
N ILE A 39 4.54 1.37 23.32
CA ILE A 39 4.89 2.24 22.20
C ILE A 39 6.33 1.97 21.77
N SER A 40 6.52 1.74 20.49
CA SER A 40 7.84 1.65 19.90
C SER A 40 8.28 3.03 19.39
N ARG A 41 9.44 3.51 19.83
CA ARG A 41 10.11 4.64 19.18
C ARG A 41 10.87 4.12 17.97
N VAL A 42 10.44 4.53 16.79
CA VAL A 42 11.01 4.13 15.50
C VAL A 42 11.82 5.31 14.96
N LYS A 43 13.11 5.10 14.72
CA LYS A 43 14.02 6.12 14.15
C LYS A 43 13.70 6.31 12.67
N LEU A 44 13.61 7.56 12.22
CA LEU A 44 13.36 7.94 10.82
C LEU A 44 14.54 8.76 10.28
N THR A 45 15.70 8.11 10.11
CA THR A 45 16.91 8.73 9.57
C THR A 45 17.48 7.88 8.43
N PRO A 46 18.12 8.51 7.43
CA PRO A 46 18.64 7.79 6.25
C PRO A 46 19.70 6.73 6.55
N ASP A 47 20.39 6.82 7.69
CA ASP A 47 21.40 5.85 8.12
C ASP A 47 20.83 4.48 8.49
N VAL A 48 19.55 4.43 8.90
CA VAL A 48 18.91 3.17 9.32
C VAL A 48 17.70 2.78 8.45
N VAL A 49 17.13 3.74 7.71
CA VAL A 49 15.97 3.49 6.84
C VAL A 49 16.44 3.29 5.40
N ASP A 50 16.44 2.04 4.93
CA ASP A 50 16.84 1.69 3.57
C ASP A 50 15.80 2.10 2.53
N CYS A 51 14.52 1.94 2.86
CA CYS A 51 13.43 2.32 1.97
C CYS A 51 12.12 2.61 2.72
N ILE A 52 11.34 3.56 2.20
CA ILE A 52 9.98 3.84 2.66
C ILE A 52 8.99 3.37 1.60
N VAL A 53 8.01 2.55 1.98
CA VAL A 53 6.95 2.06 1.10
C VAL A 53 5.65 2.75 1.44
N PHE A 54 5.20 3.64 0.56
CA PHE A 54 3.90 4.31 0.71
C PHE A 54 2.78 3.48 0.10
N TRP A 55 1.65 3.39 0.80
CA TRP A 55 0.43 2.75 0.33
C TRP A 55 -0.65 3.81 0.22
N THR A 56 -1.22 3.97 -0.95
CA THR A 56 -2.15 5.07 -1.17
C THR A 56 -3.14 4.78 -2.30
N LYS A 57 -4.28 5.45 -2.24
CA LYS A 57 -5.26 5.56 -3.32
C LYS A 57 -5.32 6.97 -3.91
N ASN A 58 -4.72 7.94 -3.21
CA ASN A 58 -4.66 9.33 -3.66
C ASN A 58 -3.46 10.07 -3.03
N PRO A 59 -2.28 10.03 -3.63
CA PRO A 59 -1.12 10.75 -3.10
C PRO A 59 -1.11 12.26 -3.42
N ALA A 60 -2.13 12.82 -4.07
CA ALA A 60 -2.15 14.22 -4.49
C ALA A 60 -1.74 15.21 -3.40
N PRO A 61 -2.18 15.07 -2.10
CA PRO A 61 -1.78 15.99 -1.03
C PRO A 61 -0.29 15.91 -0.66
N MET A 62 0.44 14.91 -1.15
CA MET A 62 1.86 14.72 -0.86
C MET A 62 2.79 15.12 -2.01
N LEU A 63 2.28 15.27 -3.25
CA LEU A 63 3.12 15.45 -4.44
C LEU A 63 4.07 16.65 -4.33
N ASP A 64 3.56 17.80 -3.94
CA ASP A 64 4.36 19.04 -3.84
C ASP A 64 5.32 19.04 -2.63
N LYS A 65 5.31 17.99 -1.83
CA LYS A 65 6.11 17.85 -0.61
C LYS A 65 7.20 16.77 -0.74
N LEU A 66 7.28 16.07 -1.88
CA LEU A 66 8.21 14.94 -2.07
C LEU A 66 9.69 15.34 -1.99
N ASN A 67 10.02 16.60 -2.28
CA ASN A 67 11.37 17.12 -2.14
C ASN A 67 11.92 17.05 -0.70
N HIS A 68 11.05 17.01 0.32
CA HIS A 68 11.46 16.79 1.71
C HIS A 68 11.98 15.37 1.99
N LEU A 69 11.78 14.44 1.05
CA LEU A 69 12.22 13.04 1.15
C LEU A 69 13.46 12.76 0.28
N LYS A 70 14.17 13.77 -0.23
CA LYS A 70 15.29 13.61 -1.16
C LYS A 70 16.41 12.71 -0.62
N ASP A 71 16.60 12.67 0.70
CA ASP A 71 17.63 11.88 1.36
C ASP A 71 17.21 10.42 1.61
N PHE A 72 15.95 10.09 1.33
CA PHE A 72 15.38 8.74 1.51
C PHE A 72 15.14 8.06 0.16
N LYS A 73 15.31 6.75 0.13
CA LYS A 73 14.77 5.91 -0.95
C LYS A 73 13.34 5.55 -0.60
N TYR A 74 12.45 5.64 -1.58
CA TYR A 74 11.04 5.32 -1.39
C TYR A 74 10.37 4.92 -2.70
N HIS A 75 9.24 4.22 -2.59
CA HIS A 75 8.34 3.95 -3.69
C HIS A 75 6.88 3.93 -3.22
N PHE A 76 5.96 3.98 -4.17
CA PHE A 76 4.53 3.99 -3.92
C PHE A 76 3.87 2.71 -4.42
N GLN A 77 3.03 2.14 -3.58
CA GLN A 77 2.02 1.14 -3.92
C GLN A 77 0.72 1.92 -4.15
N PHE A 78 0.45 2.32 -5.40
CA PHE A 78 -0.71 3.14 -5.73
C PHE A 78 -1.87 2.24 -6.17
N THR A 79 -2.90 2.14 -5.33
CA THR A 79 -4.11 1.39 -5.66
C THR A 79 -5.01 2.24 -6.57
N LEU A 80 -5.22 1.75 -7.78
CA LEU A 80 -6.06 2.39 -8.79
C LEU A 80 -7.03 1.37 -9.39
N ASN A 81 -8.25 1.37 -8.86
CA ASN A 81 -9.43 0.66 -9.35
C ASN A 81 -10.40 1.67 -9.97
N ALA A 82 -11.40 1.21 -10.72
CA ALA A 82 -12.43 2.08 -11.31
C ALA A 82 -13.81 1.85 -10.67
N TYR A 83 -13.85 1.54 -9.38
CA TYR A 83 -15.12 1.42 -8.65
C TYR A 83 -15.78 2.78 -8.45
N GLY A 84 -17.10 2.79 -8.40
CA GLY A 84 -17.91 3.94 -8.09
C GLY A 84 -17.93 4.29 -6.60
N LYS A 85 -18.69 5.35 -6.29
CA LYS A 85 -18.79 5.89 -4.92
C LYS A 85 -19.48 4.94 -3.94
N GLU A 86 -20.26 3.99 -4.43
CA GLU A 86 -20.91 2.95 -3.60
C GLU A 86 -19.90 1.92 -3.08
N ILE A 87 -18.71 1.84 -3.68
CA ILE A 87 -17.61 0.96 -3.24
C ILE A 87 -16.44 1.76 -2.66
N GLU A 88 -16.10 2.91 -3.26
CA GLU A 88 -14.97 3.77 -2.86
C GLU A 88 -15.47 5.20 -2.64
N THR A 89 -16.18 5.44 -1.53
CA THR A 89 -17.04 6.61 -1.28
C THR A 89 -16.32 7.95 -1.42
N ASN A 90 -15.13 8.09 -0.84
CA ASN A 90 -14.49 9.39 -0.66
C ASN A 90 -13.27 9.62 -1.59
N LEU A 91 -13.06 8.75 -2.56
CA LEU A 91 -11.96 8.94 -3.50
C LEU A 91 -12.27 10.03 -4.54
N PRO A 92 -11.27 10.74 -5.07
CA PRO A 92 -11.41 11.57 -6.26
C PRO A 92 -11.95 10.76 -7.45
N SER A 93 -12.42 11.46 -8.49
CA SER A 93 -12.87 10.79 -9.72
C SER A 93 -11.77 9.90 -10.31
N PHE A 94 -12.19 8.91 -11.08
CA PHE A 94 -11.25 7.99 -11.73
C PHE A 94 -10.22 8.74 -12.61
N GLY A 95 -10.66 9.72 -13.41
CA GLY A 95 -9.76 10.54 -14.22
C GLY A 95 -8.71 11.29 -13.37
N GLN A 96 -9.14 11.96 -12.31
CA GLN A 96 -8.22 12.65 -11.40
C GLN A 96 -7.18 11.73 -10.79
N ARG A 97 -7.55 10.48 -10.47
CA ARG A 97 -6.61 9.49 -9.92
C ARG A 97 -5.61 9.01 -10.98
N ILE A 98 -6.03 8.84 -12.23
CA ILE A 98 -5.12 8.57 -13.36
C ILE A 98 -4.11 9.70 -13.53
N ASP A 99 -4.58 10.95 -13.56
CA ASP A 99 -3.71 12.11 -13.71
C ASP A 99 -2.73 12.24 -12.54
N THR A 100 -3.20 11.98 -11.32
CA THR A 100 -2.35 11.94 -10.12
C THR A 100 -1.29 10.84 -10.21
N PHE A 101 -1.64 9.67 -10.75
CA PHE A 101 -0.69 8.57 -10.96
C PHE A 101 0.42 8.97 -11.94
N LYS A 102 0.04 9.55 -13.09
CA LYS A 102 0.98 10.02 -14.10
C LYS A 102 1.90 11.10 -13.53
N ARG A 103 1.35 12.13 -12.88
CA ARG A 103 2.12 13.19 -12.22
C ARG A 103 3.11 12.63 -11.19
N LEU A 104 2.69 11.67 -10.37
CA LEU A 104 3.61 11.03 -9.42
C LEU A 104 4.74 10.31 -10.14
N SER A 105 4.42 9.55 -11.19
CA SER A 105 5.43 8.85 -12.01
C SER A 105 6.42 9.81 -12.67
N ASP A 106 5.94 10.92 -13.21
CA ASP A 106 6.79 11.95 -13.83
C ASP A 106 7.74 12.60 -12.81
N LEU A 107 7.30 12.74 -11.56
CA LEU A 107 8.10 13.33 -10.48
C LEU A 107 9.18 12.41 -9.93
N ILE A 108 8.91 11.10 -9.81
CA ILE A 108 9.79 10.19 -9.07
C ILE A 108 10.37 9.03 -9.90
N GLY A 109 9.90 8.86 -11.14
CA GLY A 109 10.24 7.74 -12.01
C GLY A 109 9.24 6.59 -11.95
N LYS A 110 8.96 5.99 -13.11
CA LYS A 110 7.94 4.93 -13.28
C LYS A 110 8.27 3.65 -12.49
N GLU A 111 9.54 3.39 -12.23
CA GLU A 111 10.02 2.25 -11.44
C GLU A 111 9.64 2.36 -9.96
N ARG A 112 9.31 3.57 -9.50
CA ARG A 112 8.92 3.84 -8.10
C ARG A 112 7.41 3.90 -7.88
N VAL A 113 6.60 3.77 -8.92
CA VAL A 113 5.14 3.80 -8.81
C VAL A 113 4.56 2.47 -9.27
N ILE A 114 4.22 1.61 -8.32
CA ILE A 114 3.65 0.30 -8.57
C ILE A 114 2.13 0.45 -8.63
N TRP A 115 1.54 0.10 -9.77
CA TRP A 115 0.09 0.04 -9.90
C TRP A 115 -0.47 -1.17 -9.15
N ARG A 116 -1.47 -0.94 -8.30
CA ARG A 116 -2.24 -2.00 -7.65
C ARG A 116 -3.67 -1.99 -8.18
N TYR A 117 -4.03 -3.04 -8.88
CA TYR A 117 -5.42 -3.32 -9.23
C TYR A 117 -5.98 -4.29 -8.20
N ASP A 118 -6.38 -3.73 -7.06
CA ASP A 118 -6.53 -4.46 -5.78
C ASP A 118 -7.51 -3.76 -4.81
N PRO A 119 -8.48 -4.50 -4.27
CA PRO A 119 -8.86 -5.86 -4.61
C PRO A 119 -9.77 -5.90 -5.85
N ILE A 120 -9.75 -7.03 -6.55
CA ILE A 120 -10.76 -7.37 -7.56
C ILE A 120 -11.95 -7.99 -6.82
N LEU A 121 -13.13 -7.40 -6.98
CA LEU A 121 -14.40 -7.87 -6.42
C LEU A 121 -15.45 -7.94 -7.53
N THR A 122 -16.41 -8.87 -7.40
CA THR A 122 -17.43 -9.06 -8.41
C THR A 122 -18.84 -8.95 -7.85
N ASN A 123 -19.70 -8.31 -8.62
CA ASN A 123 -21.16 -8.27 -8.47
C ASN A 123 -21.80 -8.05 -9.85
N LYS A 124 -23.09 -7.74 -9.91
CA LYS A 124 -23.79 -7.50 -11.18
C LYS A 124 -23.20 -6.37 -12.01
N THR A 125 -22.72 -5.28 -11.37
CA THR A 125 -22.12 -4.12 -12.05
C THR A 125 -20.65 -4.35 -12.37
N TYR A 126 -19.90 -4.88 -11.41
CA TYR A 126 -18.45 -5.14 -11.51
C TYR A 126 -18.21 -6.62 -11.83
N ASN A 127 -18.68 -7.04 -12.99
CA ASN A 127 -18.51 -8.42 -13.49
C ASN A 127 -17.17 -8.63 -14.20
N THR A 128 -16.92 -9.82 -14.70
CA THR A 128 -15.67 -10.15 -15.42
C THR A 128 -15.42 -9.23 -16.62
N ASP A 129 -16.45 -8.89 -17.39
CA ASP A 129 -16.32 -8.03 -18.57
C ASP A 129 -15.99 -6.58 -18.21
N PHE A 130 -16.57 -6.08 -17.10
CA PHE A 130 -16.17 -4.80 -16.52
C PHE A 130 -14.68 -4.78 -16.22
N HIS A 131 -14.19 -5.81 -15.51
CA HIS A 131 -12.79 -5.88 -15.12
C HIS A 131 -11.84 -6.01 -16.31
N LYS A 132 -12.16 -6.83 -17.31
CA LYS A 132 -11.36 -6.95 -18.54
C LYS A 132 -11.23 -5.62 -19.26
N THR A 133 -12.38 -4.95 -19.49
CA THR A 133 -12.42 -3.66 -20.18
C THR A 133 -11.69 -2.56 -19.40
N THR A 134 -11.93 -2.51 -18.09
CA THR A 134 -11.34 -1.49 -17.21
C THR A 134 -9.84 -1.67 -17.06
N PHE A 135 -9.38 -2.90 -16.84
CA PHE A 135 -7.96 -3.20 -16.74
C PHE A 135 -7.21 -2.81 -17.99
N PHE A 136 -7.74 -3.16 -19.18
CA PHE A 136 -7.17 -2.75 -20.46
C PHE A 136 -7.07 -1.22 -20.59
N LYS A 137 -8.14 -0.49 -20.25
CA LYS A 137 -8.16 0.98 -20.28
C LYS A 137 -7.10 1.59 -19.36
N ILE A 138 -6.96 1.08 -18.15
CA ILE A 138 -5.95 1.57 -17.19
C ILE A 138 -4.54 1.22 -17.68
N ALA A 139 -4.29 -0.03 -18.08
CA ALA A 139 -3.00 -0.48 -18.57
C ALA A 139 -2.51 0.37 -19.76
N THR A 140 -3.40 0.67 -20.71
CA THR A 140 -3.11 1.55 -21.85
C THR A 140 -2.70 2.95 -21.42
N GLN A 141 -3.34 3.51 -20.39
CA GLN A 141 -3.03 4.85 -19.91
C GLN A 141 -1.76 4.91 -19.05
N LEU A 142 -1.40 3.79 -18.39
CA LEU A 142 -0.27 3.73 -17.48
C LEU A 142 0.98 3.05 -18.07
N LYS A 143 0.96 2.58 -19.31
CA LYS A 143 2.06 1.81 -19.92
C LYS A 143 3.43 2.48 -19.84
N ASP A 144 3.47 3.82 -19.87
CA ASP A 144 4.69 4.62 -19.81
C ASP A 144 4.99 5.15 -18.39
N HIS A 145 4.09 4.91 -17.40
CA HIS A 145 4.13 5.48 -16.07
C HIS A 145 4.30 4.43 -14.95
N THR A 146 4.39 3.15 -15.27
CA THR A 146 4.70 2.08 -14.31
C THR A 146 5.34 0.90 -15.01
N GLU A 147 6.18 0.17 -14.27
CA GLU A 147 6.80 -1.08 -14.73
C GLU A 147 6.13 -2.32 -14.12
N LYS A 148 5.26 -2.15 -13.13
CA LYS A 148 4.69 -3.28 -12.38
C LYS A 148 3.25 -3.05 -12.00
N CYS A 149 2.43 -4.09 -12.23
CA CYS A 149 1.07 -4.16 -11.73
C CYS A 149 0.91 -5.33 -10.76
N MET A 150 0.34 -5.05 -9.58
CA MET A 150 -0.01 -6.06 -8.58
C MET A 150 -1.52 -6.24 -8.56
N ILE A 151 -2.00 -7.45 -8.84
CA ILE A 151 -3.41 -7.79 -8.69
C ILE A 151 -3.66 -8.61 -7.43
N SER A 152 -4.83 -8.46 -6.84
CA SER A 152 -5.34 -9.41 -5.84
C SER A 152 -6.86 -9.47 -5.87
N PHE A 153 -7.40 -10.61 -5.47
CA PHE A 153 -8.83 -10.85 -5.36
C PHE A 153 -9.28 -10.62 -3.92
N ILE A 154 -10.53 -10.18 -3.76
CA ILE A 154 -11.07 -9.80 -2.45
C ILE A 154 -10.95 -10.91 -1.41
N ASP A 155 -10.54 -10.51 -0.20
CA ASP A 155 -10.56 -11.34 1.00
C ASP A 155 -11.81 -11.04 1.84
N TYR A 156 -12.52 -12.09 2.25
CA TYR A 156 -13.75 -11.99 3.03
C TYR A 156 -13.46 -11.99 4.54
N TYR A 157 -12.92 -10.86 5.05
CA TYR A 157 -12.76 -10.69 6.49
C TYR A 157 -14.11 -10.64 7.19
N LYS A 158 -14.19 -11.22 8.39
CA LYS A 158 -15.45 -11.37 9.13
C LYS A 158 -16.21 -10.03 9.28
N HIS A 159 -15.51 -8.96 9.61
CA HIS A 159 -16.13 -7.65 9.89
C HIS A 159 -16.60 -6.88 8.65
N ILE A 160 -16.09 -7.18 7.43
CA ILE A 160 -16.55 -6.55 6.19
C ILE A 160 -17.62 -7.35 5.45
N ARG A 161 -17.90 -8.58 5.85
CA ARG A 161 -18.91 -9.43 5.18
C ARG A 161 -20.27 -8.77 5.05
N PRO A 162 -20.84 -8.11 6.08
CA PRO A 162 -22.13 -7.43 5.95
C PRO A 162 -22.12 -6.36 4.85
N SER A 163 -21.06 -5.55 4.80
CA SER A 163 -20.90 -4.51 3.78
C SER A 163 -20.75 -5.10 2.37
N LEU A 164 -20.00 -6.20 2.21
CA LEU A 164 -19.87 -6.88 0.92
C LEU A 164 -21.22 -7.45 0.47
N SER A 165 -21.97 -8.06 1.39
CA SER A 165 -23.31 -8.63 1.10
C SER A 165 -24.32 -7.56 0.71
N SER A 166 -24.27 -6.36 1.29
CA SER A 166 -25.17 -5.24 0.96
C SER A 166 -25.03 -4.78 -0.50
N GLN A 167 -23.87 -5.01 -1.12
CA GLN A 167 -23.58 -4.72 -2.52
C GLN A 167 -23.60 -5.97 -3.41
N ASN A 168 -24.14 -7.08 -2.91
CA ASN A 168 -24.18 -8.36 -3.61
C ASN A 168 -22.80 -8.82 -4.13
N ILE A 169 -21.74 -8.49 -3.41
CA ILE A 169 -20.39 -8.94 -3.73
C ILE A 169 -20.26 -10.39 -3.26
N HIS A 170 -19.88 -11.27 -4.17
CA HIS A 170 -19.77 -12.72 -3.94
C HIS A 170 -18.33 -13.21 -4.14
N PRO A 171 -17.98 -14.37 -3.54
CA PRO A 171 -16.69 -15.00 -3.81
C PRO A 171 -16.53 -15.34 -5.29
N LEU A 172 -15.34 -15.01 -5.84
CA LEU A 172 -15.00 -15.36 -7.21
C LEU A 172 -14.78 -16.88 -7.33
N THR A 173 -15.26 -17.44 -8.43
CA THR A 173 -14.94 -18.80 -8.85
C THR A 173 -13.54 -18.85 -9.45
N LEU A 174 -12.94 -20.05 -9.50
CA LEU A 174 -11.65 -20.25 -10.16
C LEU A 174 -11.69 -19.95 -11.66
N GLU A 175 -12.85 -20.16 -12.28
CA GLU A 175 -13.08 -19.87 -13.69
C GLU A 175 -13.05 -18.37 -13.95
N GLU A 176 -13.80 -17.57 -13.18
CA GLU A 176 -13.81 -16.10 -13.25
C GLU A 176 -12.39 -15.52 -13.04
N ILE A 177 -11.66 -16.06 -12.05
CA ILE A 177 -10.28 -15.65 -11.77
C ILE A 177 -9.37 -15.92 -12.97
N ARG A 178 -9.44 -17.12 -13.56
CA ARG A 178 -8.61 -17.51 -14.71
C ARG A 178 -8.96 -16.72 -15.96
N GLU A 179 -10.23 -16.50 -16.21
CA GLU A 179 -10.71 -15.71 -17.34
C GLU A 179 -10.18 -14.27 -17.28
N MET A 180 -10.35 -13.60 -16.12
CA MET A 180 -9.80 -12.26 -15.91
C MET A 180 -8.27 -12.23 -16.01
N ALA A 181 -7.59 -13.18 -15.39
CA ALA A 181 -6.13 -13.27 -15.40
C ALA A 181 -5.59 -13.41 -16.82
N TYR A 182 -6.20 -14.25 -17.66
CA TYR A 182 -5.85 -14.38 -19.07
C TYR A 182 -6.00 -13.04 -19.81
N SER A 183 -7.17 -12.39 -19.66
CA SER A 183 -7.44 -11.11 -20.29
C SER A 183 -6.47 -10.00 -19.82
N PHE A 184 -6.15 -9.95 -18.53
CA PHE A 184 -5.18 -8.98 -17.99
C PHE A 184 -3.79 -9.21 -18.57
N ARG A 185 -3.36 -10.47 -18.69
CA ARG A 185 -2.07 -10.81 -19.29
C ARG A 185 -2.01 -10.39 -20.75
N GLN A 186 -3.10 -10.59 -21.52
CA GLN A 186 -3.19 -10.11 -22.90
C GLN A 186 -3.15 -8.57 -22.99
N SER A 187 -3.85 -7.89 -22.08
CA SER A 187 -3.94 -6.41 -22.05
C SER A 187 -2.58 -5.73 -21.88
N ILE A 188 -1.62 -6.39 -21.26
CA ILE A 188 -0.28 -5.83 -21.04
C ILE A 188 0.81 -6.43 -21.95
N SER A 189 0.46 -7.35 -22.85
CA SER A 189 1.44 -8.10 -23.67
C SER A 189 2.37 -7.21 -24.51
N SER A 190 1.89 -6.04 -24.92
CA SER A 190 2.64 -5.04 -25.68
C SER A 190 3.14 -3.87 -24.84
N THR A 191 3.16 -4.01 -23.52
CA THR A 191 3.62 -2.99 -22.57
C THR A 191 4.80 -3.47 -21.75
N PRO A 192 5.59 -2.59 -21.13
CA PRO A 192 6.66 -2.98 -20.23
C PRO A 192 6.15 -3.42 -18.84
N ILE A 193 4.83 -3.41 -18.61
CA ILE A 193 4.24 -3.69 -17.29
C ILE A 193 4.36 -5.19 -16.97
N GLN A 194 4.99 -5.51 -15.87
CA GLN A 194 5.03 -6.84 -15.30
C GLN A 194 3.81 -7.08 -14.41
N LEU A 195 3.02 -8.11 -14.70
CA LEU A 195 1.84 -8.48 -13.92
C LEU A 195 2.19 -9.56 -12.88
N ASN A 196 1.84 -9.28 -11.63
CA ASN A 196 2.08 -10.18 -10.50
C ASN A 196 0.85 -10.28 -9.59
N THR A 197 0.71 -11.38 -8.85
CA THR A 197 -0.31 -11.53 -7.82
C THR A 197 0.23 -11.18 -6.43
N CYS A 198 -0.58 -10.50 -5.61
CA CYS A 198 -0.19 -10.17 -4.23
C CYS A 198 -0.27 -11.37 -3.27
N THR A 199 -1.16 -12.33 -3.51
CA THR A 199 -1.34 -13.52 -2.66
C THR A 199 -1.55 -14.77 -3.48
N ARG A 200 -1.17 -15.94 -2.92
CA ARG A 200 -1.25 -17.24 -3.59
C ARG A 200 -2.56 -17.99 -3.35
N LYS A 201 -3.70 -17.33 -3.17
CA LYS A 201 -4.97 -18.05 -3.08
C LYS A 201 -5.24 -18.90 -4.32
N VAL A 202 -4.83 -18.37 -5.48
CA VAL A 202 -4.84 -19.11 -6.75
C VAL A 202 -3.46 -18.94 -7.38
N ASP A 203 -2.84 -20.03 -7.77
CA ASP A 203 -1.58 -20.00 -8.53
C ASP A 203 -1.90 -19.66 -10.00
N LEU A 204 -1.41 -18.52 -10.45
CA LEU A 204 -1.52 -18.05 -11.84
C LEU A 204 -0.18 -18.09 -12.58
N SER A 205 0.84 -18.71 -12.01
CA SER A 205 2.18 -18.77 -12.61
C SER A 205 2.21 -19.44 -13.98
N ALA A 206 1.42 -20.51 -14.17
CA ALA A 206 1.24 -21.18 -15.46
C ALA A 206 0.64 -20.25 -16.54
N MET A 207 -0.02 -19.16 -16.15
CA MET A 207 -0.57 -18.14 -17.05
C MET A 207 0.41 -16.96 -17.26
N GLY A 208 1.66 -17.07 -16.79
CA GLY A 208 2.64 -15.99 -16.86
C GLY A 208 2.43 -14.87 -15.87
N ILE A 209 1.69 -15.12 -14.78
CA ILE A 209 1.43 -14.16 -13.69
C ILE A 209 1.99 -14.72 -12.39
N PRO A 210 3.28 -14.53 -12.11
CA PRO A 210 3.90 -15.07 -10.92
C PRO A 210 3.44 -14.34 -9.65
N ALA A 211 3.58 -15.02 -8.51
CA ALA A 211 3.40 -14.40 -7.21
C ALA A 211 4.49 -13.35 -6.97
N GLY A 212 4.07 -12.11 -6.69
CA GLY A 212 4.96 -10.99 -6.42
C GLY A 212 5.06 -10.65 -4.93
N MET A 213 5.85 -9.62 -4.67
CA MET A 213 6.03 -9.01 -3.36
C MET A 213 5.60 -7.54 -3.44
N CYS A 214 4.84 -7.09 -2.45
CA CYS A 214 4.47 -5.67 -2.35
C CYS A 214 5.58 -4.85 -1.69
N ILE A 215 6.25 -5.41 -0.68
CA ILE A 215 7.55 -4.95 -0.20
C ILE A 215 8.56 -5.89 -0.82
N ASP A 216 9.13 -5.41 -1.90
CA ASP A 216 9.89 -6.21 -2.87
C ASP A 216 11.38 -5.97 -2.68
N ARG A 217 12.09 -7.05 -2.35
CA ARG A 217 13.54 -7.00 -2.15
C ARG A 217 14.28 -6.50 -3.39
N GLU A 218 13.98 -7.04 -4.56
CA GLU A 218 14.68 -6.71 -5.81
C GLU A 218 14.49 -5.24 -6.18
N LEU A 219 13.24 -4.73 -6.04
CA LEU A 219 12.96 -3.31 -6.26
C LEU A 219 13.75 -2.44 -5.28
N ILE A 220 13.77 -2.81 -3.99
CA ILE A 220 14.48 -2.03 -2.97
C ILE A 220 15.98 -2.04 -3.24
N GLU A 221 16.58 -3.18 -3.57
CA GLU A 221 18.00 -3.27 -3.94
C GLU A 221 18.34 -2.39 -5.16
N ARG A 222 17.45 -2.37 -6.16
CA ARG A 222 17.57 -1.50 -7.33
C ARG A 222 17.51 -0.01 -6.95
N LEU A 223 16.62 0.39 -6.05
CA LEU A 223 16.46 1.77 -5.62
C LEU A 223 17.58 2.25 -4.70
N THR A 224 18.07 1.38 -3.84
CA THR A 224 19.15 1.68 -2.89
C THR A 224 20.53 1.63 -3.52
N GLY A 225 20.71 0.80 -4.55
CA GLY A 225 22.00 0.57 -5.21
C GLY A 225 22.92 -0.41 -4.45
N TYR A 226 22.36 -1.15 -3.45
CA TYR A 226 23.11 -2.16 -2.71
C TYR A 226 22.23 -3.36 -2.34
N PRO A 227 22.84 -4.56 -2.16
CA PRO A 227 22.11 -5.74 -1.71
C PRO A 227 21.68 -5.59 -0.25
N ILE A 228 20.50 -6.15 0.09
CA ILE A 228 19.98 -6.14 1.46
C ILE A 228 19.87 -7.57 2.02
N SER A 229 20.19 -7.72 3.31
CA SER A 229 19.97 -8.94 4.08
C SER A 229 18.66 -8.80 4.85
N THR A 230 17.66 -9.61 4.48
CA THR A 230 16.33 -9.55 5.09
C THR A 230 15.64 -10.91 5.04
N GLN A 231 14.65 -11.08 5.89
CA GLN A 231 13.82 -12.26 5.95
C GLN A 231 12.38 -11.94 5.51
N LYS A 232 11.58 -12.98 5.29
CA LYS A 232 10.14 -12.86 5.12
C LYS A 232 9.52 -12.25 6.37
N ASP A 233 8.57 -11.33 6.19
CA ASP A 233 7.82 -10.73 7.29
C ASP A 233 6.94 -11.78 8.00
N LYS A 234 7.31 -12.14 9.22
CA LYS A 234 6.62 -13.13 10.06
C LYS A 234 5.23 -12.67 10.52
N ASN A 235 4.96 -11.36 10.46
CA ASN A 235 3.68 -10.78 10.85
C ASN A 235 2.67 -10.72 9.70
N GLN A 236 3.04 -11.23 8.51
CA GLN A 236 2.16 -11.34 7.37
C GLN A 236 1.62 -12.78 7.23
N ARG A 237 0.56 -12.92 6.43
CA ARG A 237 -0.04 -14.23 6.10
C ARG A 237 1.03 -15.19 5.55
N ASP A 238 0.87 -16.49 5.78
CA ASP A 238 1.83 -17.51 5.34
C ASP A 238 2.12 -17.47 3.85
N VAL A 239 1.11 -17.16 3.05
CA VAL A 239 1.22 -17.03 1.59
C VAL A 239 1.87 -15.72 1.12
N CYS A 240 2.03 -14.73 1.99
CA CYS A 240 2.68 -13.45 1.68
C CYS A 240 4.18 -13.64 1.55
N ARG A 241 4.79 -13.03 0.53
CA ARG A 241 6.24 -13.07 0.28
C ARG A 241 6.98 -11.78 0.64
N CYS A 242 6.26 -10.78 1.14
CA CYS A 242 6.88 -9.50 1.51
C CYS A 242 7.99 -9.69 2.53
N ILE A 243 9.06 -8.91 2.37
CA ILE A 243 10.15 -8.85 3.36
C ILE A 243 9.73 -8.05 4.60
N GLU A 244 10.48 -8.22 5.68
CA GLU A 244 10.24 -7.55 6.95
C GLU A 244 10.19 -6.04 6.81
N SER A 245 9.22 -5.42 7.51
CA SER A 245 9.04 -3.98 7.55
C SER A 245 8.39 -3.53 8.85
N ILE A 246 8.57 -2.26 9.20
CA ILE A 246 7.87 -1.63 10.32
C ILE A 246 6.71 -0.82 9.75
N ASP A 247 5.47 -1.23 10.03
CA ASP A 247 4.29 -0.45 9.68
C ASP A 247 4.05 0.64 10.72
N ILE A 248 4.00 1.90 10.25
CA ILE A 248 3.90 3.09 11.11
C ILE A 248 2.51 3.70 11.19
N GLY A 249 1.51 3.07 10.59
CA GLY A 249 0.13 3.56 10.64
C GLY A 249 -0.69 3.00 11.80
N THR A 250 -1.90 3.52 11.89
CA THR A 250 -2.88 3.15 12.92
C THR A 250 -4.17 2.71 12.24
N TYR A 251 -4.82 1.66 12.76
CA TYR A 251 -6.15 1.24 12.31
C TYR A 251 -7.20 2.30 12.59
N ASP A 252 -8.31 2.22 11.86
CA ASP A 252 -9.46 3.13 12.01
C ASP A 252 -9.11 4.61 11.78
N THR A 253 -8.23 4.91 10.81
CA THR A 253 -7.78 6.28 10.53
C THR A 253 -7.84 6.67 9.05
N CYS A 254 -8.21 5.75 8.15
CA CYS A 254 -8.30 6.03 6.72
C CYS A 254 -9.68 6.56 6.33
N PHE A 255 -9.73 7.68 5.58
CA PHE A 255 -10.98 8.33 5.16
C PHE A 255 -11.41 8.00 3.73
N ASN A 256 -10.73 7.09 3.04
CA ASN A 256 -11.10 6.72 1.67
C ASN A 256 -12.50 6.11 1.55
N GLY A 257 -13.07 5.59 2.65
CA GLY A 257 -14.42 5.04 2.68
C GLY A 257 -14.61 3.78 1.83
N CYS A 258 -13.55 2.98 1.67
CA CYS A 258 -13.63 1.74 0.89
C CYS A 258 -14.49 0.71 1.63
N LEU A 259 -15.54 0.23 1.00
CA LEU A 259 -16.49 -0.75 1.57
C LEU A 259 -15.82 -2.07 1.97
N TYR A 260 -14.74 -2.43 1.29
CA TYR A 260 -13.96 -3.64 1.52
C TYR A 260 -12.74 -3.44 2.46
N CYS A 261 -12.67 -2.30 3.16
CA CYS A 261 -11.49 -1.96 3.94
C CYS A 261 -11.34 -2.84 5.19
N TYR A 262 -10.25 -3.58 5.28
CA TYR A 262 -9.92 -4.37 6.46
C TYR A 262 -9.33 -3.53 7.61
N ALA A 263 -8.87 -2.31 7.31
CA ALA A 263 -8.18 -1.46 8.28
C ALA A 263 -9.12 -0.55 9.08
N ASN A 264 -10.36 -0.38 8.63
CA ASN A 264 -11.41 0.32 9.36
C ASN A 264 -12.42 -0.68 9.91
N THR A 265 -12.61 -0.71 11.22
CA THR A 265 -13.50 -1.65 11.89
C THR A 265 -14.93 -1.14 12.03
N ALA A 266 -15.14 0.18 11.91
CA ALA A 266 -16.45 0.83 11.87
C ALA A 266 -16.34 2.18 11.15
N GLU A 267 -17.42 2.57 10.46
CA GLU A 267 -17.48 3.75 9.60
C GLU A 267 -17.19 5.06 10.35
N HIS A 268 -17.67 5.19 11.59
CA HIS A 268 -17.53 6.42 12.42
C HIS A 268 -16.14 6.58 13.05
N LYS A 269 -15.35 5.51 13.15
CA LYS A 269 -14.08 5.53 13.89
C LYS A 269 -13.01 6.43 13.27
N PRO A 270 -12.83 6.50 11.94
CA PRO A 270 -11.87 7.42 11.37
C PRO A 270 -12.14 8.87 11.76
N LEU A 271 -13.39 9.34 11.69
CA LEU A 271 -13.76 10.71 12.09
C LEU A 271 -13.48 10.99 13.57
N ARG A 272 -13.80 10.05 14.45
CA ARG A 272 -13.49 10.16 15.89
C ARG A 272 -11.97 10.22 16.15
N ASN A 273 -11.18 9.48 15.38
CA ASN A 273 -9.72 9.46 15.50
C ASN A 273 -9.10 10.74 14.92
N LEU A 274 -9.68 11.31 13.86
CA LEU A 274 -9.23 12.59 13.31
C LEU A 274 -9.26 13.72 14.33
N GLN A 275 -10.29 13.75 15.19
CA GLN A 275 -10.40 14.75 16.28
C GLN A 275 -9.22 14.68 17.27
N LYS A 276 -8.51 13.56 17.30
CA LYS A 276 -7.33 13.32 18.15
C LYS A 276 -6.02 13.44 17.39
N HIS A 277 -6.08 13.73 16.10
CA HIS A 277 -4.88 13.88 15.28
C HIS A 277 -4.29 15.29 15.46
N ASP A 278 -3.00 15.32 15.75
CA ASP A 278 -2.20 16.54 15.78
C ASP A 278 -0.96 16.32 14.88
N PRO A 279 -0.80 17.14 13.81
CA PRO A 279 0.37 17.01 12.92
C PRO A 279 1.72 17.20 13.62
N ALA A 280 1.75 17.84 14.80
CA ALA A 280 2.97 17.99 15.59
C ALA A 280 3.25 16.80 16.53
N SER A 281 2.21 16.01 16.87
CA SER A 281 2.35 14.87 17.77
C SER A 281 3.32 13.80 17.23
N PRO A 282 4.14 13.17 18.07
CA PRO A 282 4.96 12.03 17.65
C PRO A 282 4.13 10.77 17.33
N LYS A 283 2.88 10.67 17.83
CA LYS A 283 1.90 9.62 17.50
C LYS A 283 1.01 10.08 16.35
N LEU A 284 0.59 9.16 15.49
CA LEU A 284 -0.37 9.48 14.42
C LEU A 284 -1.72 9.94 15.02
N ILE A 285 -2.16 9.29 16.09
CA ILE A 285 -3.40 9.59 16.78
C ILE A 285 -3.14 9.71 18.29
N GLY A 286 -3.67 10.77 18.87
CA GLY A 286 -3.58 11.07 20.30
C GLY A 286 -2.21 11.59 20.73
N GLN A 287 -2.12 11.88 22.03
CA GLN A 287 -0.91 12.38 22.67
C GLN A 287 -0.22 11.27 23.46
N VAL A 288 1.02 11.50 23.85
CA VAL A 288 1.74 10.64 24.80
C VAL A 288 1.18 10.88 26.20
N ASN A 289 0.93 9.82 26.92
CA ASN A 289 0.44 9.88 28.30
C ASN A 289 1.53 9.41 29.26
N ASP A 290 1.43 9.78 30.54
CA ASP A 290 2.42 9.44 31.57
C ASP A 290 2.54 7.94 31.82
N ASP A 291 1.48 7.17 31.53
CA ASP A 291 1.43 5.71 31.69
C ASP A 291 1.82 4.95 30.41
N ASP A 292 2.23 5.65 29.34
CA ASP A 292 2.73 5.03 28.12
C ASP A 292 4.14 4.45 28.32
N ILE A 293 4.33 3.17 27.96
CA ILE A 293 5.62 2.49 28.03
C ILE A 293 6.33 2.63 26.68
N ILE A 294 7.23 3.59 26.59
CA ILE A 294 7.98 3.86 25.35
C ILE A 294 9.29 3.07 25.39
N LYS A 295 9.53 2.27 24.33
CA LYS A 295 10.79 1.54 24.14
C LYS A 295 11.40 1.88 22.79
N ASP A 296 12.70 2.12 22.77
CA ASP A 296 13.43 2.30 21.52
C ASP A 296 13.44 0.97 20.75
N ARG A 297 13.01 1.02 19.49
CA ARG A 297 13.10 -0.13 18.61
C ARG A 297 14.51 -0.23 18.04
N ALA A 298 15.15 -1.39 18.21
CA ALA A 298 16.43 -1.65 17.55
C ALA A 298 16.26 -1.52 16.03
N MET A 299 17.04 -0.61 15.43
CA MET A 299 17.01 -0.33 14.00
C MET A 299 18.41 -0.24 13.45
N TYR A 300 18.61 -0.87 12.31
CA TYR A 300 19.86 -0.86 11.55
C TYR A 300 19.54 -0.93 10.06
N SER A 301 20.44 -0.44 9.23
CA SER A 301 20.36 -0.65 7.78
C SER A 301 20.44 -2.16 7.49
N LEU A 302 19.67 -2.59 6.51
CA LEU A 302 19.69 -3.97 6.00
C LEU A 302 20.79 -4.16 4.95
N ARG A 303 21.57 -3.12 4.65
CA ARG A 303 22.66 -3.18 3.70
C ARG A 303 23.59 -4.36 4.05
N ARG A 304 23.82 -5.19 3.06
CA ARG A 304 24.81 -6.24 3.15
C ARG A 304 26.13 -5.65 2.69
N ASP A 305 27.11 -5.56 3.60
CA ASP A 305 28.46 -5.19 3.19
C ASP A 305 28.99 -6.28 2.26
N PRO A 306 29.65 -5.92 1.14
CA PRO A 306 30.35 -6.90 0.35
C PRO A 306 31.38 -7.56 1.28
N THR A 307 31.18 -8.84 1.60
CA THR A 307 32.19 -9.63 2.28
C THR A 307 33.46 -9.56 1.43
N LEU A 308 34.50 -8.98 1.97
CA LEU A 308 35.85 -9.15 1.46
C LEU A 308 36.14 -10.64 1.54
N PHE A 309 36.12 -11.33 0.38
CA PHE A 309 36.67 -12.67 0.21
C PHE A 309 38.15 -12.55 -0.13
#